data_a7bc228f5e43708262fd87969a8db512
#
_entry.id   a7bc228f5e43708262fd87969a8db512
#
_cell.length_a   1.000
_cell.length_b   1.000
_cell.length_c   1.000
_cell.angle_alpha   90.00
_cell.angle_beta   90.00
_cell.angle_gamma   90.00
#
_symmetry.space_group_name_H-M   'P 1'
#
loop_
_entity.id
_entity.type
_entity.pdbx_description
1 polymer ?
#
loop_
_entity_poly.entity_id
_entity_poly.type
_entity_poly.pdbx_seq_one_letter_code
_entity_poly.pdbx_strand_id
1 'polypeptide(L)'
;MKKVVWPLLVTVVIALAVWWWRGSPAGVISPRARPPVPVTVESVQVQAFADQVSALGTLRAWESVDISATVAQKITELHFDDGQLVAQGDVLALLKQDGEQAMLQELQASQQDARREVGRLENLAKKNQVAQNELDKARTLVAVTGHRIEEVQARISDRTIIAPFSGVLGLRQVSEGALVTPGQRLTTLDDLSQLRLEFNVPAIQLGLLKPGQAVAARTPALDRVFEGEITAIDSRVDPVSRSITARARLDNPDGLLRPGLLMEVVLTGNARQALLVPEESLQSRASSHFLWKLDGDTARRVPVKIGGRIPGRVEVTEGLEPGDKVVRDGVGMLSGDAAAVIVVED
;
A
#
# COMPACT_ATOMS: atom_id res chain seq x y z
N MET A 1 84.61 -71.33 -26.45
CA MET A 1 83.63 -70.62 -27.27
C MET A 1 82.24 -70.66 -26.64
N LYS A 2 82.03 -70.17 -25.41
CA LYS A 2 80.69 -70.19 -24.70
C LYS A 2 80.37 -68.89 -23.94
N LYS A 3 81.02 -67.76 -24.17
CA LYS A 3 80.75 -66.49 -23.37
C LYS A 3 80.22 -65.32 -24.17
N VAL A 4 79.88 -65.44 -25.46
CA VAL A 4 79.41 -64.31 -26.31
C VAL A 4 77.92 -64.37 -26.67
N VAL A 5 77.21 -65.49 -26.45
CA VAL A 5 75.84 -65.71 -26.91
C VAL A 5 74.82 -65.05 -25.93
N TRP A 6 75.11 -64.86 -24.65
CA TRP A 6 74.15 -64.35 -23.68
C TRP A 6 73.86 -62.86 -23.78
N PRO A 7 74.80 -61.94 -24.03
CA PRO A 7 74.45 -60.54 -24.17
C PRO A 7 73.61 -60.24 -25.44
N LEU A 8 73.75 -61.01 -26.49
CA LEU A 8 72.97 -60.85 -27.73
C LEU A 8 71.46 -61.26 -27.53
N LEU A 9 71.18 -62.26 -26.73
CA LEU A 9 69.85 -62.69 -26.41
C LEU A 9 69.10 -61.63 -25.53
N VAL A 10 69.76 -61.00 -24.61
CA VAL A 10 69.19 -59.95 -23.73
C VAL A 10 68.84 -58.70 -24.55
N THR A 11 69.69 -58.30 -25.52
CA THR A 11 69.40 -57.13 -26.36
C THR A 11 68.24 -57.36 -27.31
N VAL A 12 68.05 -58.60 -27.85
CA VAL A 12 66.88 -58.93 -28.68
C VAL A 12 65.61 -58.93 -27.87
N VAL A 13 65.57 -59.43 -26.61
CA VAL A 13 64.43 -59.44 -25.75
C VAL A 13 64.05 -58.01 -25.35
N ILE A 14 65.05 -57.14 -25.03
CA ILE A 14 64.74 -55.75 -24.74
C ILE A 14 64.22 -55.01 -25.97
N ALA A 15 64.78 -55.27 -27.17
CA ALA A 15 64.31 -54.67 -28.41
C ALA A 15 62.88 -55.10 -28.74
N LEU A 16 62.52 -56.38 -28.52
CA LEU A 16 61.17 -56.93 -28.70
C LEU A 16 60.19 -56.35 -27.66
N ALA A 17 60.62 -56.18 -26.40
CA ALA A 17 59.82 -55.57 -25.35
C ALA A 17 59.56 -54.06 -25.62
N VAL A 18 60.55 -53.33 -26.11
CA VAL A 18 60.41 -51.91 -26.50
C VAL A 18 59.57 -51.79 -27.77
N TRP A 19 59.68 -52.70 -28.73
CA TRP A 19 58.83 -52.73 -29.93
C TRP A 19 57.38 -53.06 -29.59
N TRP A 20 57.10 -53.98 -28.64
CA TRP A 20 55.78 -54.31 -28.17
C TRP A 20 55.17 -53.20 -27.37
N TRP A 21 55.97 -52.47 -26.56
CA TRP A 21 55.52 -51.32 -25.78
C TRP A 21 55.27 -50.09 -26.66
N ARG A 22 55.98 -49.90 -27.76
CA ARG A 22 55.78 -48.85 -28.77
C ARG A 22 54.64 -49.17 -29.77
N GLY A 23 54.29 -50.40 -29.91
CA GLY A 23 53.24 -50.86 -30.87
C GLY A 23 51.86 -50.93 -30.32
N SER A 24 51.61 -50.59 -29.02
CA SER A 24 50.26 -50.47 -28.52
C SER A 24 49.62 -49.20 -29.12
N PRO A 25 48.64 -49.29 -30.04
CA PRO A 25 47.94 -48.11 -30.46
C PRO A 25 47.22 -47.55 -29.21
N ALA A 26 47.63 -46.36 -28.80
CA ALA A 26 46.84 -45.59 -27.81
C ALA A 26 45.44 -45.55 -28.39
N GLY A 27 44.55 -46.33 -27.80
CA GLY A 27 43.12 -46.30 -28.16
C GLY A 27 42.66 -44.87 -28.08
N VAL A 28 42.35 -44.30 -29.24
CA VAL A 28 41.64 -43.03 -29.31
C VAL A 28 40.31 -43.32 -28.65
N ILE A 29 40.21 -42.90 -27.35
CA ILE A 29 38.92 -42.90 -26.66
C ILE A 29 38.10 -41.84 -27.38
N SER A 30 37.37 -42.24 -28.41
CA SER A 30 36.34 -41.41 -28.98
C SER A 30 35.43 -40.99 -27.85
N PRO A 31 35.16 -39.69 -27.65
CA PRO A 31 34.19 -39.26 -26.64
C PRO A 31 32.89 -40.04 -26.87
N ARG A 32 32.55 -40.91 -25.93
CA ARG A 32 31.27 -41.64 -26.00
C ARG A 32 30.19 -40.57 -26.10
N ALA A 33 29.51 -40.49 -27.25
CA ALA A 33 28.38 -39.58 -27.42
C ALA A 33 27.42 -39.84 -26.27
N ARG A 34 27.19 -38.83 -25.44
CA ARG A 34 26.20 -38.93 -24.36
C ARG A 34 24.84 -39.22 -25.02
N PRO A 35 24.02 -40.10 -24.45
CA PRO A 35 22.67 -40.30 -24.99
C PRO A 35 21.92 -38.97 -24.97
N PRO A 36 21.10 -38.71 -25.99
CA PRO A 36 20.33 -37.48 -26.06
C PRO A 36 19.36 -37.36 -24.85
N VAL A 37 19.24 -36.20 -24.31
CA VAL A 37 18.43 -35.91 -23.11
C VAL A 37 16.98 -35.63 -23.55
N PRO A 38 15.97 -36.29 -22.96
CA PRO A 38 14.58 -35.94 -23.22
C PRO A 38 14.28 -34.57 -22.60
N VAL A 39 13.69 -33.66 -23.38
CA VAL A 39 13.35 -32.29 -22.97
C VAL A 39 12.00 -31.90 -23.54
N THR A 40 11.26 -31.06 -22.81
CA THR A 40 10.13 -30.33 -23.37
C THR A 40 10.57 -28.91 -23.76
N VAL A 41 9.96 -28.39 -24.81
CA VAL A 41 10.31 -27.06 -25.35
C VAL A 41 9.09 -26.15 -25.43
N GLU A 42 9.30 -24.87 -25.25
CA GLU A 42 8.28 -23.85 -25.46
C GLU A 42 8.79 -22.78 -26.43
N SER A 43 7.90 -22.32 -27.31
CA SER A 43 8.23 -21.24 -28.25
C SER A 43 8.11 -19.90 -27.54
N VAL A 44 9.17 -19.10 -27.62
CA VAL A 44 9.22 -17.74 -27.06
C VAL A 44 8.34 -16.83 -27.89
N GLN A 45 7.36 -16.22 -27.23
CA GLN A 45 6.41 -15.30 -27.87
C GLN A 45 6.45 -13.93 -27.22
N VAL A 46 6.21 -12.92 -28.03
CA VAL A 46 5.97 -11.56 -27.53
C VAL A 46 4.58 -11.54 -26.93
N GLN A 47 4.51 -11.20 -25.66
CA GLN A 47 3.26 -11.11 -24.91
C GLN A 47 3.18 -9.79 -24.17
N ALA A 48 1.97 -9.36 -23.84
CA ALA A 48 1.77 -8.21 -22.96
C ALA A 48 2.32 -8.52 -21.57
N PHE A 49 3.18 -7.69 -21.10
CA PHE A 49 3.82 -7.77 -19.78
C PHE A 49 3.68 -6.47 -19.05
N ALA A 50 3.40 -6.52 -17.77
CA ALA A 50 3.43 -5.36 -16.89
C ALA A 50 4.14 -5.74 -15.60
N ASP A 51 5.04 -4.88 -15.13
CA ASP A 51 5.67 -5.05 -13.84
C ASP A 51 4.61 -5.04 -12.75
N GLN A 52 4.70 -5.95 -11.80
CA GLN A 52 3.83 -5.99 -10.64
C GLN A 52 4.64 -5.73 -9.38
N VAL A 53 4.07 -4.90 -8.52
CA VAL A 53 4.63 -4.59 -7.21
C VAL A 53 3.61 -4.99 -6.18
N SER A 54 4.00 -5.87 -5.26
CA SER A 54 3.18 -6.20 -4.10
C SER A 54 3.66 -5.43 -2.88
N ALA A 55 2.74 -4.86 -2.14
CA ALA A 55 3.00 -4.14 -0.91
C ALA A 55 1.96 -4.51 0.15
N LEU A 56 2.31 -4.33 1.42
CA LEU A 56 1.36 -4.41 2.51
C LEU A 56 0.93 -3.01 2.89
N GLY A 57 -0.37 -2.85 3.09
CA GLY A 57 -0.98 -1.59 3.48
C GLY A 57 -1.95 -1.76 4.64
N THR A 58 -2.32 -0.64 5.23
CA THR A 58 -3.32 -0.58 6.31
C THR A 58 -4.43 0.36 5.91
N LEU A 59 -5.66 -0.08 6.11
CA LEU A 59 -6.84 0.77 5.91
C LEU A 59 -6.99 1.76 7.05
N ARG A 60 -7.36 2.98 6.68
CA ARG A 60 -7.76 4.04 7.61
C ARG A 60 -9.10 4.60 7.17
N ALA A 61 -9.88 5.11 8.11
CA ALA A 61 -11.10 5.86 7.79
C ALA A 61 -10.75 7.06 6.89
N TRP A 62 -11.72 7.50 6.08
CA TRP A 62 -11.55 8.71 5.26
C TRP A 62 -11.31 9.93 6.14
N GLU A 63 -12.17 10.11 7.15
CA GLU A 63 -11.95 11.01 8.26
C GLU A 63 -12.18 10.26 9.58
N SER A 64 -11.44 10.60 10.60
CA SER A 64 -11.52 9.99 11.93
C SER A 64 -11.22 11.03 12.99
N VAL A 65 -12.07 11.10 13.99
CA VAL A 65 -11.89 12.02 15.12
C VAL A 65 -12.34 11.36 16.43
N ASP A 66 -11.63 11.68 17.49
CA ASP A 66 -12.08 11.38 18.85
C ASP A 66 -13.10 12.44 19.30
N ILE A 67 -14.34 12.05 19.51
CA ILE A 67 -15.35 12.91 20.13
C ILE A 67 -15.04 13.01 21.62
N SER A 68 -14.68 14.20 22.05
CA SER A 68 -14.22 14.47 23.43
C SER A 68 -14.89 15.69 24.02
N ALA A 69 -14.95 15.75 25.35
CA ALA A 69 -15.43 16.94 26.07
C ALA A 69 -14.42 18.10 25.95
N THR A 70 -14.94 19.30 25.76
CA THR A 70 -14.16 20.56 25.76
C THR A 70 -14.05 21.21 27.14
N VAL A 71 -15.02 20.97 28.01
CA VAL A 71 -15.09 21.51 29.36
C VAL A 71 -15.32 20.42 30.41
N ALA A 72 -14.88 20.70 31.63
CA ALA A 72 -15.15 19.80 32.76
C ALA A 72 -16.60 20.01 33.23
N GLN A 73 -17.48 19.00 32.99
CA GLN A 73 -18.88 19.09 33.37
C GLN A 73 -19.53 17.70 33.43
N LYS A 74 -20.67 17.59 34.11
CA LYS A 74 -21.46 16.38 34.20
C LYS A 74 -22.29 16.21 32.91
N ILE A 75 -22.32 15.00 32.37
CA ILE A 75 -23.22 14.62 31.26
C ILE A 75 -24.66 14.56 31.79
N THR A 76 -25.56 15.30 31.16
CA THR A 76 -27.01 15.24 31.46
C THR A 76 -27.72 14.27 30.57
N GLU A 77 -27.38 14.24 29.28
CA GLU A 77 -28.03 13.42 28.28
C GLU A 77 -27.03 12.88 27.28
N LEU A 78 -27.26 11.66 26.82
CA LEU A 78 -26.52 11.01 25.72
C LEU A 78 -27.53 10.63 24.64
N HIS A 79 -27.29 11.08 23.41
CA HIS A 79 -28.19 10.89 22.28
C HIS A 79 -27.61 9.97 21.20
N PHE A 80 -26.73 9.03 21.58
CA PHE A 80 -26.17 8.07 20.63
C PHE A 80 -25.98 6.69 21.27
N ASP A 81 -26.02 5.68 20.42
CA ASP A 81 -25.70 4.29 20.74
C ASP A 81 -24.41 3.84 20.08
N ASP A 82 -23.87 2.71 20.54
CA ASP A 82 -22.65 2.08 20.02
C ASP A 82 -22.83 1.70 18.54
N GLY A 83 -21.91 2.16 17.69
CA GLY A 83 -21.92 1.87 16.26
C GLY A 83 -23.02 2.59 15.45
N GLN A 84 -23.69 3.58 16.03
CA GLN A 84 -24.74 4.33 15.36
C GLN A 84 -24.19 5.18 14.22
N LEU A 85 -24.93 5.22 13.10
CA LEU A 85 -24.71 6.18 12.02
C LEU A 85 -25.31 7.53 12.42
N VAL A 86 -24.54 8.59 12.30
CA VAL A 86 -24.95 9.97 12.62
C VAL A 86 -24.67 10.91 11.45
N ALA A 87 -25.47 11.97 11.36
CA ALA A 87 -25.27 13.04 10.40
C ALA A 87 -24.43 14.18 11.01
N GLN A 88 -23.79 14.96 10.16
CA GLN A 88 -23.10 16.17 10.59
C GLN A 88 -24.07 17.12 11.31
N GLY A 89 -23.69 17.59 12.50
CA GLY A 89 -24.48 18.50 13.33
C GLY A 89 -25.42 17.80 14.33
N ASP A 90 -25.55 16.45 14.26
CA ASP A 90 -26.33 15.72 15.26
C ASP A 90 -25.75 15.94 16.66
N VAL A 91 -26.64 16.18 17.64
CA VAL A 91 -26.25 16.32 19.04
C VAL A 91 -25.97 14.93 19.60
N LEU A 92 -24.76 14.72 20.08
CA LEU A 92 -24.32 13.44 20.66
C LEU A 92 -24.44 13.43 22.19
N ALA A 93 -24.11 14.54 22.83
CA ALA A 93 -24.20 14.63 24.27
C ALA A 93 -24.50 16.06 24.72
N LEU A 94 -25.26 16.18 25.80
CA LEU A 94 -25.48 17.44 26.50
C LEU A 94 -24.77 17.38 27.87
N LEU A 95 -23.94 18.37 28.11
CA LEU A 95 -23.36 18.60 29.42
C LEU A 95 -24.23 19.57 30.20
N LYS A 96 -24.14 19.53 31.54
CA LYS A 96 -24.92 20.38 32.42
C LYS A 96 -24.68 21.87 32.08
N GLN A 97 -25.78 22.59 31.75
CA GLN A 97 -25.74 23.99 31.26
C GLN A 97 -26.83 24.86 31.85
N ASP A 98 -27.51 24.39 32.91
CA ASP A 98 -28.65 25.13 33.53
C ASP A 98 -28.26 26.54 33.96
N GLY A 99 -27.03 26.72 34.51
CA GLY A 99 -26.52 28.01 34.95
C GLY A 99 -26.31 28.98 33.78
N GLU A 100 -25.74 28.49 32.68
CA GLU A 100 -25.51 29.29 31.48
C GLU A 100 -26.82 29.66 30.78
N GLN A 101 -27.80 28.76 30.77
CA GLN A 101 -29.13 29.06 30.21
C GLN A 101 -29.85 30.14 31.04
N ALA A 102 -29.80 30.06 32.38
CA ALA A 102 -30.36 31.08 33.25
C ALA A 102 -29.67 32.46 33.05
N MET A 103 -28.33 32.47 32.95
CA MET A 103 -27.56 33.69 32.66
C MET A 103 -27.89 34.28 31.27
N LEU A 104 -28.08 33.44 30.27
CA LEU A 104 -28.50 33.87 28.93
C LEU A 104 -29.85 34.59 28.99
N GLN A 105 -30.84 34.03 29.71
CA GLN A 105 -32.15 34.60 29.86
C GLN A 105 -32.10 35.97 30.60
N GLU A 106 -31.28 36.08 31.66
CA GLU A 106 -31.05 37.34 32.38
C GLU A 106 -30.47 38.43 31.47
N LEU A 107 -29.42 38.09 30.71
CA LEU A 107 -28.78 39.03 29.79
C LEU A 107 -29.67 39.44 28.64
N GLN A 108 -30.50 38.50 28.09
CA GLN A 108 -31.49 38.84 27.08
C GLN A 108 -32.56 39.82 27.59
N ALA A 109 -33.03 39.62 28.82
CA ALA A 109 -33.97 40.54 29.44
C ALA A 109 -33.31 41.93 29.64
N SER A 110 -32.07 41.96 30.13
CA SER A 110 -31.30 43.21 30.32
C SER A 110 -31.06 43.95 29.00
N GLN A 111 -30.70 43.21 27.92
CA GLN A 111 -30.53 43.80 26.59
C GLN A 111 -31.85 44.39 26.06
N GLN A 112 -32.96 43.69 26.29
CA GLN A 112 -34.29 44.18 25.88
C GLN A 112 -34.65 45.48 26.59
N ASP A 113 -34.33 45.60 27.89
CA ASP A 113 -34.53 46.85 28.66
C ASP A 113 -33.66 47.98 28.14
N ALA A 114 -32.34 47.70 27.89
CA ALA A 114 -31.45 48.68 27.31
C ALA A 114 -31.91 49.16 25.91
N ARG A 115 -32.43 48.26 25.07
CA ARG A 115 -33.02 48.60 23.75
C ARG A 115 -34.26 49.50 23.89
N ARG A 116 -35.13 49.22 24.86
CA ARG A 116 -36.28 50.10 25.13
C ARG A 116 -35.85 51.49 25.54
N GLU A 117 -34.80 51.59 26.39
CA GLU A 117 -34.24 52.85 26.81
C GLU A 117 -33.65 53.64 25.64
N VAL A 118 -32.88 52.99 24.75
CA VAL A 118 -32.37 53.62 23.52
C VAL A 118 -33.54 54.18 22.68
N GLY A 119 -34.60 53.40 22.45
CA GLY A 119 -35.77 53.88 21.71
C GLY A 119 -36.47 55.08 22.34
N ARG A 120 -36.56 55.10 23.70
CA ARG A 120 -37.07 56.24 24.46
C ARG A 120 -36.20 57.50 24.28
N LEU A 121 -34.87 57.37 24.46
CA LEU A 121 -33.92 58.46 24.34
C LEU A 121 -33.82 58.95 22.88
N GLU A 122 -33.93 58.11 21.87
CA GLU A 122 -33.98 58.52 20.47
C GLU A 122 -35.19 59.39 20.14
N ASN A 123 -36.36 59.04 20.72
CA ASN A 123 -37.53 59.86 20.57
C ASN A 123 -37.42 61.22 21.26
N LEU A 124 -36.76 61.29 22.40
CA LEU A 124 -36.45 62.54 23.10
C LEU A 124 -35.40 63.37 22.40
N ALA A 125 -34.36 62.74 21.83
CA ALA A 125 -33.34 63.38 21.06
C ALA A 125 -33.89 64.10 19.82
N LYS A 126 -34.82 63.46 19.10
CA LYS A 126 -35.53 64.08 17.97
C LYS A 126 -36.28 65.35 18.36
N LYS A 127 -36.62 65.54 19.65
CA LYS A 127 -37.25 66.73 20.20
C LYS A 127 -36.26 67.70 20.90
N ASN A 128 -34.95 67.49 20.79
CA ASN A 128 -33.90 68.17 21.44
C ASN A 128 -34.05 68.22 23.01
N GLN A 129 -34.61 67.13 23.60
CA GLN A 129 -34.90 67.06 25.04
C GLN A 129 -33.93 66.16 25.81
N VAL A 130 -32.85 65.69 25.21
CA VAL A 130 -31.84 64.89 25.85
C VAL A 130 -30.46 65.15 25.21
N ALA A 131 -29.40 65.03 26.01
CA ALA A 131 -28.03 65.22 25.57
C ALA A 131 -27.59 63.99 24.72
N GLN A 132 -26.85 64.21 23.62
CA GLN A 132 -26.33 63.18 22.77
C GLN A 132 -25.50 62.13 23.53
N ASN A 133 -24.77 62.58 24.54
CA ASN A 133 -23.95 61.68 25.41
C ASN A 133 -24.80 60.62 26.12
N GLU A 134 -26.03 60.95 26.55
CA GLU A 134 -26.91 59.96 27.20
C GLU A 134 -27.43 58.89 26.22
N LEU A 135 -27.75 59.31 25.02
CA LEU A 135 -28.12 58.34 23.95
C LEU A 135 -26.94 57.41 23.58
N ASP A 136 -25.73 57.98 23.49
CA ASP A 136 -24.53 57.19 23.15
C ASP A 136 -24.17 56.22 24.26
N LYS A 137 -24.34 56.61 25.56
CA LYS A 137 -24.20 55.69 26.69
C LYS A 137 -25.21 54.52 26.62
N ALA A 138 -26.46 54.80 26.34
CA ALA A 138 -27.49 53.78 26.21
C ALA A 138 -27.20 52.80 25.07
N ARG A 139 -26.76 53.32 23.90
CA ARG A 139 -26.33 52.47 22.76
C ARG A 139 -25.15 51.61 23.13
N THR A 140 -24.16 52.16 23.85
CA THR A 140 -23.02 51.40 24.34
C THR A 140 -23.44 50.26 25.26
N LEU A 141 -24.43 50.48 26.14
CA LEU A 141 -24.96 49.43 27.02
C LEU A 141 -25.61 48.30 26.25
N VAL A 142 -26.36 48.57 25.16
CA VAL A 142 -26.93 47.56 24.26
C VAL A 142 -25.82 46.74 23.61
N ALA A 143 -24.75 47.38 23.13
CA ALA A 143 -23.62 46.69 22.52
C ALA A 143 -22.87 45.81 23.52
N VAL A 144 -22.54 46.30 24.69
CA VAL A 144 -21.87 45.55 25.77
C VAL A 144 -22.68 44.32 26.18
N THR A 145 -24.02 44.51 26.36
CA THR A 145 -24.89 43.39 26.73
C THR A 145 -24.98 42.36 25.60
N GLY A 146 -24.98 42.83 24.34
CA GLY A 146 -24.91 41.95 23.17
C GLY A 146 -23.68 41.03 23.16
N HIS A 147 -22.50 41.58 23.38
CA HIS A 147 -21.27 40.79 23.46
C HIS A 147 -21.25 39.83 24.65
N ARG A 148 -21.87 40.18 25.79
CA ARG A 148 -22.02 39.24 26.91
C ARG A 148 -22.96 38.07 26.56
N ILE A 149 -24.02 38.33 25.80
CA ILE A 149 -24.91 37.26 25.29
C ILE A 149 -24.11 36.30 24.39
N GLU A 150 -23.32 36.83 23.46
CA GLU A 150 -22.46 36.01 22.58
C GLU A 150 -21.47 35.15 23.40
N GLU A 151 -20.87 35.71 24.43
CA GLU A 151 -19.98 34.98 25.34
C GLU A 151 -20.69 33.79 26.01
N VAL A 152 -21.88 34.02 26.56
CA VAL A 152 -22.65 32.95 27.22
C VAL A 152 -23.13 31.91 26.22
N GLN A 153 -23.52 32.32 25.01
CA GLN A 153 -23.87 31.41 23.94
C GLN A 153 -22.70 30.51 23.54
N ALA A 154 -21.49 31.02 23.44
CA ALA A 154 -20.29 30.24 23.20
C ALA A 154 -20.06 29.22 24.33
N ARG A 155 -20.23 29.59 25.59
CA ARG A 155 -20.14 28.67 26.73
C ARG A 155 -21.21 27.55 26.69
N ILE A 156 -22.42 27.83 26.21
CA ILE A 156 -23.48 26.84 25.99
C ILE A 156 -23.08 25.91 24.84
N SER A 157 -22.54 26.45 23.74
CA SER A 157 -22.04 25.66 22.62
C SER A 157 -20.95 24.68 23.04
N ASP A 158 -20.02 25.08 23.90
CA ASP A 158 -18.96 24.21 24.45
C ASP A 158 -19.49 23.02 25.26
N ARG A 159 -20.75 23.12 25.74
CA ARG A 159 -21.44 22.06 26.49
C ARG A 159 -22.36 21.19 25.66
N THR A 160 -22.51 21.50 24.39
CA THR A 160 -23.27 20.69 23.42
C THR A 160 -22.29 20.00 22.49
N ILE A 161 -22.13 18.70 22.65
CA ILE A 161 -21.22 17.92 21.84
C ILE A 161 -21.95 17.43 20.61
N ILE A 162 -21.47 17.81 19.43
CA ILE A 162 -22.09 17.51 18.13
C ILE A 162 -21.14 16.70 17.24
N ALA A 163 -21.70 16.00 16.27
CA ALA A 163 -20.93 15.31 15.21
C ALA A 163 -20.35 16.33 14.22
N PRO A 164 -19.02 16.41 14.05
CA PRO A 164 -18.38 17.36 13.14
C PRO A 164 -18.56 17.00 11.65
N PHE A 165 -18.80 15.74 11.35
CA PHE A 165 -19.12 15.20 10.01
C PHE A 165 -20.02 13.98 10.16
N SER A 166 -20.61 13.52 9.04
CA SER A 166 -21.45 12.31 9.02
C SER A 166 -20.58 11.06 9.03
N GLY A 167 -20.92 10.07 9.87
CA GLY A 167 -20.12 8.86 9.99
C GLY A 167 -20.68 7.86 11.00
N VAL A 168 -19.90 6.85 11.32
CA VAL A 168 -20.25 5.79 12.26
C VAL A 168 -19.53 6.03 13.57
N LEU A 169 -20.28 6.06 14.66
CA LEU A 169 -19.73 6.16 16.01
C LEU A 169 -19.09 4.84 16.44
N GLY A 170 -18.02 4.95 17.22
CA GLY A 170 -17.40 3.82 17.90
C GLY A 170 -18.16 3.42 19.17
N LEU A 171 -17.47 2.66 20.03
CA LEU A 171 -18.04 2.24 21.31
C LEU A 171 -18.07 3.42 22.30
N ARG A 172 -19.15 3.54 23.04
CA ARG A 172 -19.36 4.54 24.09
C ARG A 172 -18.44 4.27 25.29
N GLN A 173 -17.72 5.29 25.72
CA GLN A 173 -16.78 5.21 26.84
C GLN A 173 -17.28 5.94 28.10
N VAL A 174 -18.46 6.51 28.05
CA VAL A 174 -19.04 7.31 29.13
C VAL A 174 -20.50 6.94 29.35
N SER A 175 -21.07 7.35 30.46
CA SER A 175 -22.48 7.16 30.79
C SER A 175 -23.12 8.46 31.22
N GLU A 176 -24.44 8.54 31.10
CA GLU A 176 -25.21 9.66 31.68
C GLU A 176 -24.90 9.81 33.17
N GLY A 177 -24.79 11.03 33.60
CA GLY A 177 -24.43 11.35 34.97
C GLY A 177 -22.94 11.33 35.28
N ALA A 178 -22.09 10.87 34.39
CA ALA A 178 -20.65 10.90 34.56
C ALA A 178 -20.10 12.34 34.50
N LEU A 179 -19.07 12.62 35.31
CA LEU A 179 -18.28 13.83 35.20
C LEU A 179 -17.19 13.60 34.15
N VAL A 180 -17.14 14.44 33.14
CA VAL A 180 -16.10 14.44 32.11
C VAL A 180 -15.14 15.61 32.27
N THR A 181 -13.92 15.45 31.77
CA THR A 181 -12.86 16.47 31.79
C THR A 181 -12.44 16.82 30.37
N PRO A 182 -11.84 18.00 30.12
CA PRO A 182 -11.35 18.39 28.80
C PRO A 182 -10.41 17.32 28.22
N GLY A 183 -10.66 16.95 26.95
CA GLY A 183 -9.89 15.91 26.26
C GLY A 183 -10.30 14.46 26.59
N GLN A 184 -11.21 14.25 27.54
CA GLN A 184 -11.75 12.92 27.81
C GLN A 184 -12.62 12.48 26.63
N ARG A 185 -12.27 11.34 26.01
CA ARG A 185 -12.99 10.77 24.88
C ARG A 185 -14.31 10.14 25.33
N LEU A 186 -15.37 10.50 24.62
CA LEU A 186 -16.70 9.91 24.77
C LEU A 186 -16.88 8.72 23.85
N THR A 187 -16.48 8.88 22.60
CA THR A 187 -16.50 7.86 21.52
C THR A 187 -15.58 8.29 20.39
N THR A 188 -15.46 7.49 19.33
CA THR A 188 -14.83 7.87 18.05
C THR A 188 -15.91 8.13 17.01
N LEU A 189 -15.59 8.92 15.99
CA LEU A 189 -16.42 9.09 14.81
C LEU A 189 -15.56 8.88 13.58
N ASP A 190 -15.97 7.92 12.74
CA ASP A 190 -15.26 7.52 11.55
C ASP A 190 -16.15 7.64 10.31
N ASP A 191 -15.68 8.32 9.27
CA ASP A 191 -16.27 8.24 7.95
C ASP A 191 -15.78 6.96 7.26
N LEU A 192 -16.71 6.02 7.09
CA LEU A 192 -16.47 4.71 6.48
C LEU A 192 -17.01 4.61 5.05
N SER A 193 -17.53 5.68 4.46
CA SER A 193 -18.06 5.70 3.09
C SER A 193 -16.98 5.35 2.07
N GLN A 194 -15.78 5.82 2.33
CA GLN A 194 -14.54 5.53 1.62
C GLN A 194 -13.44 5.25 2.66
N LEU A 195 -12.40 4.57 2.23
CA LEU A 195 -11.25 4.30 3.09
C LEU A 195 -9.95 4.71 2.40
N ARG A 196 -9.00 5.14 3.19
CA ARG A 196 -7.63 5.42 2.76
C ARG A 196 -6.79 4.18 3.01
N LEU A 197 -6.25 3.61 1.96
CA LEU A 197 -5.27 2.55 2.03
C LEU A 197 -3.87 3.18 2.01
N GLU A 198 -3.17 3.11 3.12
CA GLU A 198 -1.78 3.55 3.24
C GLU A 198 -0.85 2.35 3.10
N PHE A 199 0.07 2.39 2.15
CA PHE A 199 1.02 1.31 1.89
C PHE A 199 2.39 1.84 1.52
N ASN A 200 3.43 1.05 1.81
CA ASN A 200 4.81 1.43 1.58
C ASN A 200 5.40 0.65 0.41
N VAL A 201 6.00 1.38 -0.52
CA VAL A 201 6.65 0.83 -1.71
C VAL A 201 8.16 1.12 -1.64
N PRO A 202 9.03 0.14 -1.93
CA PRO A 202 10.47 0.38 -1.99
C PRO A 202 10.82 1.52 -2.96
N ALA A 203 11.71 2.42 -2.55
CA ALA A 203 12.06 3.61 -3.34
C ALA A 203 12.61 3.30 -4.74
N ILE A 204 13.22 2.14 -4.93
CA ILE A 204 13.69 1.67 -6.25
C ILE A 204 12.54 1.51 -7.26
N GLN A 205 11.31 1.33 -6.78
CA GLN A 205 10.11 1.15 -7.59
C GLN A 205 9.29 2.44 -7.74
N LEU A 206 9.82 3.58 -7.28
CA LEU A 206 9.14 4.88 -7.36
C LEU A 206 8.64 5.22 -8.78
N GLY A 207 9.40 4.84 -9.80
CA GLY A 207 9.02 5.07 -11.20
C GLY A 207 7.73 4.38 -11.65
N LEU A 208 7.25 3.39 -10.89
CA LEU A 208 6.00 2.67 -11.16
C LEU A 208 4.78 3.32 -10.49
N LEU A 209 4.99 4.26 -9.56
CA LEU A 209 3.91 4.93 -8.84
C LEU A 209 3.47 6.20 -9.57
N LYS A 210 2.18 6.33 -9.80
CA LYS A 210 1.57 7.55 -10.35
C LYS A 210 0.24 7.84 -9.66
N PRO A 211 -0.06 9.11 -9.35
CA PRO A 211 -1.42 9.50 -8.99
C PRO A 211 -2.41 9.11 -10.10
N GLY A 212 -3.61 8.65 -9.73
CA GLY A 212 -4.60 8.16 -10.67
C GLY A 212 -4.40 6.70 -11.13
N GLN A 213 -3.37 6.02 -10.65
CA GLN A 213 -3.12 4.62 -10.99
C GLN A 213 -4.07 3.70 -10.21
N ALA A 214 -4.66 2.73 -10.92
CA ALA A 214 -5.47 1.69 -10.31
C ALA A 214 -4.63 0.76 -9.42
N VAL A 215 -5.20 0.37 -8.30
CA VAL A 215 -4.64 -0.60 -7.36
C VAL A 215 -5.66 -1.69 -7.09
N ALA A 216 -5.20 -2.93 -7.00
CA ALA A 216 -5.99 -4.04 -6.52
C ALA A 216 -5.55 -4.37 -5.09
N ALA A 217 -6.49 -4.42 -4.16
CA ALA A 217 -6.22 -4.70 -2.76
C ALA A 217 -7.07 -5.86 -2.27
N ARG A 218 -6.50 -6.74 -1.48
CA ARG A 218 -7.20 -7.87 -0.86
C ARG A 218 -6.76 -8.06 0.58
N THR A 219 -7.63 -8.64 1.35
CA THR A 219 -7.36 -8.99 2.74
C THR A 219 -7.72 -10.46 2.98
N PRO A 220 -6.92 -11.18 3.78
CA PRO A 220 -7.25 -12.56 4.17
C PRO A 220 -8.58 -12.69 4.91
N ALA A 221 -9.10 -11.58 5.47
CA ALA A 221 -10.37 -11.57 6.19
C ALA A 221 -11.59 -11.64 5.27
N LEU A 222 -11.44 -11.31 3.98
CA LEU A 222 -12.53 -11.25 3.01
C LEU A 222 -12.03 -11.85 1.69
N ASP A 223 -12.73 -12.87 1.17
CA ASP A 223 -12.39 -13.49 -0.11
C ASP A 223 -12.88 -12.63 -1.29
N ARG A 224 -12.34 -11.42 -1.38
CA ARG A 224 -12.70 -10.43 -2.40
C ARG A 224 -11.54 -9.51 -2.70
N VAL A 225 -11.44 -9.10 -3.96
CA VAL A 225 -10.55 -8.03 -4.41
C VAL A 225 -11.30 -6.71 -4.38
N PHE A 226 -10.68 -5.70 -3.81
CA PHE A 226 -11.18 -4.33 -3.78
C PHE A 226 -10.32 -3.50 -4.73
N GLU A 227 -10.95 -2.78 -5.61
CA GLU A 227 -10.28 -1.87 -6.53
C GLU A 227 -10.24 -0.47 -5.92
N GLY A 228 -9.16 0.22 -6.18
CA GLY A 228 -8.94 1.58 -5.73
C GLY A 228 -8.03 2.34 -6.67
N GLU A 229 -7.74 3.59 -6.32
CA GLU A 229 -6.94 4.51 -7.11
C GLU A 229 -5.94 5.24 -6.20
N ILE A 230 -4.68 5.36 -6.64
CA ILE A 230 -3.67 6.16 -5.92
C ILE A 230 -4.07 7.62 -5.94
N THR A 231 -4.32 8.19 -4.77
CA THR A 231 -4.68 9.61 -4.61
C THR A 231 -3.48 10.48 -4.31
N ALA A 232 -2.49 9.94 -3.61
CA ALA A 232 -1.30 10.69 -3.22
C ALA A 232 -0.09 9.78 -3.03
N ILE A 233 1.08 10.33 -3.26
CA ILE A 233 2.38 9.72 -3.00
C ILE A 233 3.13 10.71 -2.12
N ASP A 234 3.74 10.25 -1.03
CA ASP A 234 4.53 11.13 -0.15
C ASP A 234 5.66 11.78 -0.95
N SER A 235 5.99 13.01 -0.59
CA SER A 235 7.12 13.74 -1.20
C SER A 235 8.48 13.28 -0.69
N ARG A 236 8.52 12.46 0.37
CA ARG A 236 9.73 12.02 1.05
C ARG A 236 9.84 10.51 1.07
N VAL A 237 11.07 10.04 0.86
CA VAL A 237 11.45 8.65 1.10
C VAL A 237 11.89 8.53 2.55
N ASP A 238 11.38 7.55 3.27
CA ASP A 238 11.84 7.23 4.61
C ASP A 238 13.28 6.67 4.53
N PRO A 239 14.27 7.30 5.20
CA PRO A 239 15.68 6.92 5.09
C PRO A 239 16.00 5.59 5.79
N VAL A 240 15.17 5.15 6.72
CA VAL A 240 15.38 3.91 7.50
C VAL A 240 14.87 2.71 6.71
N SER A 241 13.62 2.75 6.27
CA SER A 241 13.00 1.66 5.52
C SER A 241 13.32 1.70 4.03
N ARG A 242 13.87 2.81 3.50
CA ARG A 242 14.09 3.05 2.07
C ARG A 242 12.83 2.87 1.25
N SER A 243 11.69 3.22 1.82
CA SER A 243 10.37 3.14 1.19
C SER A 243 9.70 4.51 1.09
N ILE A 244 8.73 4.61 0.19
CA ILE A 244 7.86 5.76 0.03
C ILE A 244 6.43 5.34 0.36
N THR A 245 5.71 6.19 1.08
CA THR A 245 4.31 5.94 1.41
C THR A 245 3.42 6.42 0.27
N ALA A 246 2.54 5.56 -0.20
CA ALA A 246 1.47 5.90 -1.12
C ALA A 246 0.12 5.73 -0.43
N ARG A 247 -0.85 6.52 -0.87
CA ARG A 247 -2.25 6.44 -0.44
C ARG A 247 -3.14 6.14 -1.62
N ALA A 248 -4.02 5.16 -1.45
CA ALA A 248 -5.09 4.90 -2.39
C ALA A 248 -6.45 5.09 -1.72
N ARG A 249 -7.44 5.46 -2.51
CA ARG A 249 -8.83 5.52 -2.11
C ARG A 249 -9.50 4.20 -2.49
N LEU A 250 -10.25 3.62 -1.55
CA LEU A 250 -11.11 2.48 -1.76
C LEU A 250 -12.54 2.86 -1.38
N ASP A 251 -13.49 2.63 -2.25
CA ASP A 251 -14.91 2.80 -1.95
C ASP A 251 -15.42 1.62 -1.09
N ASN A 252 -16.33 1.90 -0.18
CA ASN A 252 -16.84 0.91 0.78
C ASN A 252 -18.40 0.90 0.84
N PRO A 253 -19.09 0.72 -0.29
CA PRO A 253 -20.55 0.82 -0.34
C PRO A 253 -21.26 -0.22 0.54
N ASP A 254 -20.66 -1.40 0.69
CA ASP A 254 -21.20 -2.49 1.50
C ASP A 254 -20.84 -2.39 2.99
N GLY A 255 -20.01 -1.41 3.38
CA GLY A 255 -19.54 -1.23 4.74
C GLY A 255 -18.68 -2.39 5.29
N LEU A 256 -18.14 -3.25 4.43
CA LEU A 256 -17.38 -4.44 4.82
C LEU A 256 -15.97 -4.10 5.29
N LEU A 257 -15.35 -3.10 4.68
CA LEU A 257 -14.03 -2.66 5.05
C LEU A 257 -14.06 -1.88 6.36
N ARG A 258 -13.07 -2.11 7.20
CA ARG A 258 -12.90 -1.43 8.50
C ARG A 258 -11.51 -0.83 8.61
N PRO A 259 -11.37 0.33 9.25
CA PRO A 259 -10.05 0.87 9.61
C PRO A 259 -9.25 -0.16 10.42
N GLY A 260 -7.93 -0.21 10.18
CA GLY A 260 -7.03 -1.16 10.83
C GLY A 260 -6.87 -2.49 10.10
N LEU A 261 -7.68 -2.81 9.09
CA LEU A 261 -7.48 -4.02 8.29
C LEU A 261 -6.15 -3.94 7.52
N LEU A 262 -5.42 -5.07 7.55
CA LEU A 262 -4.25 -5.28 6.71
C LEU A 262 -4.70 -5.67 5.31
N MET A 263 -4.12 -5.01 4.29
CA MET A 263 -4.40 -5.27 2.88
C MET A 263 -3.11 -5.64 2.15
N GLU A 264 -3.17 -6.66 1.33
CA GLU A 264 -2.17 -6.92 0.30
C GLU A 264 -2.54 -6.10 -0.94
N VAL A 265 -1.65 -5.23 -1.34
CA VAL A 265 -1.83 -4.29 -2.46
C VAL A 265 -1.02 -4.78 -3.63
N VAL A 266 -1.63 -4.91 -4.79
CA VAL A 266 -0.95 -5.21 -6.05
C VAL A 266 -1.08 -4.01 -6.97
N LEU A 267 0.07 -3.48 -7.35
CA LEU A 267 0.20 -2.41 -8.32
C LEU A 267 0.64 -3.01 -9.65
N THR A 268 -0.07 -2.70 -10.70
CA THR A 268 0.32 -3.11 -12.07
C THR A 268 0.85 -1.90 -12.81
N GLY A 269 2.07 -1.99 -13.29
CA GLY A 269 2.72 -0.97 -14.09
C GLY A 269 2.14 -0.87 -15.51
N ASN A 270 2.73 -0.01 -16.34
CA ASN A 270 2.30 0.11 -17.73
C ASN A 270 2.59 -1.19 -18.49
N ALA A 271 1.59 -1.67 -19.22
CA ALA A 271 1.77 -2.81 -20.09
C ALA A 271 2.75 -2.47 -21.24
N ARG A 272 3.68 -3.39 -21.51
CA ARG A 272 4.59 -3.35 -22.64
C ARG A 272 4.65 -4.72 -23.31
N GLN A 273 5.13 -4.76 -24.54
CA GLN A 273 5.40 -6.02 -25.22
C GLN A 273 6.76 -6.52 -24.77
N ALA A 274 6.82 -7.78 -24.32
CA ALA A 274 8.03 -8.40 -23.82
C ALA A 274 8.13 -9.85 -24.26
N LEU A 275 9.35 -10.36 -24.40
CA LEU A 275 9.63 -11.78 -24.60
C LEU A 275 9.54 -12.48 -23.26
N LEU A 276 8.55 -13.36 -23.09
CA LEU A 276 8.34 -14.11 -21.86
C LEU A 276 8.75 -15.56 -22.06
N VAL A 277 9.48 -16.08 -21.07
CA VAL A 277 9.89 -17.49 -20.99
C VAL A 277 9.40 -18.09 -19.68
N PRO A 278 9.13 -19.42 -19.62
CA PRO A 278 8.86 -20.09 -18.36
C PRO A 278 10.01 -19.91 -17.38
N GLU A 279 9.71 -19.65 -16.11
CA GLU A 279 10.74 -19.49 -15.07
C GLU A 279 11.59 -20.78 -14.90
N GLU A 280 10.98 -21.94 -15.14
CA GLU A 280 11.63 -23.25 -15.11
C GLU A 280 12.75 -23.40 -16.16
N SER A 281 12.65 -22.68 -17.28
CA SER A 281 13.67 -22.66 -18.34
C SER A 281 14.94 -21.94 -17.92
N LEU A 282 14.86 -21.06 -16.91
CA LEU A 282 15.95 -20.18 -16.54
C LEU A 282 16.94 -20.88 -15.61
N GLN A 283 18.20 -20.90 -16.01
CA GLN A 283 19.29 -21.33 -15.12
C GLN A 283 20.16 -20.15 -14.73
N SER A 284 20.55 -20.13 -13.45
CA SER A 284 21.43 -19.10 -12.91
C SER A 284 22.74 -19.72 -12.42
N ARG A 285 23.85 -19.10 -12.78
CA ARG A 285 25.19 -19.50 -12.29
C ARG A 285 25.95 -18.24 -11.86
N ALA A 286 26.21 -18.12 -10.58
CA ALA A 286 26.71 -16.89 -9.97
C ALA A 286 25.81 -15.68 -10.32
N SER A 287 26.30 -14.68 -11.01
CA SER A 287 25.57 -13.48 -11.43
C SER A 287 25.05 -13.52 -12.87
N SER A 288 25.20 -14.66 -13.56
CA SER A 288 24.80 -14.80 -14.97
C SER A 288 23.60 -15.71 -15.12
N HIS A 289 22.70 -15.33 -16.01
CA HIS A 289 21.53 -16.10 -16.38
C HIS A 289 21.68 -16.68 -17.77
N PHE A 290 21.21 -17.88 -18.01
CA PHE A 290 21.24 -18.52 -19.31
C PHE A 290 20.03 -19.46 -19.50
N LEU A 291 19.72 -19.70 -20.76
CA LEU A 291 18.68 -20.58 -21.22
C LEU A 291 19.27 -21.58 -22.20
N TRP A 292 18.56 -22.69 -22.41
CA TRP A 292 18.90 -23.63 -23.45
C TRP A 292 17.96 -23.39 -24.65
N LYS A 293 18.52 -22.83 -25.73
CA LYS A 293 17.83 -22.64 -27.00
C LYS A 293 17.98 -23.87 -27.86
N LEU A 294 16.90 -24.35 -28.42
CA LEU A 294 16.90 -25.50 -29.34
C LEU A 294 17.31 -25.07 -30.77
N ASP A 295 18.30 -25.75 -31.31
CA ASP A 295 18.78 -25.60 -32.68
C ASP A 295 18.79 -27.00 -33.33
N GLY A 296 17.74 -27.37 -34.04
CA GLY A 296 17.49 -28.73 -34.52
C GLY A 296 17.37 -29.72 -33.34
N ASP A 297 18.23 -30.73 -33.29
CA ASP A 297 18.30 -31.74 -32.23
C ASP A 297 19.33 -31.42 -31.14
N THR A 298 19.79 -30.18 -31.11
CA THR A 298 20.84 -29.73 -30.15
C THR A 298 20.33 -28.54 -29.34
N ALA A 299 20.37 -28.68 -28.03
CA ALA A 299 20.16 -27.53 -27.12
C ALA A 299 21.49 -26.80 -26.91
N ARG A 300 21.51 -25.50 -27.18
CA ARG A 300 22.68 -24.63 -26.97
C ARG A 300 22.42 -23.71 -25.80
N ARG A 301 23.41 -23.54 -24.93
CA ARG A 301 23.36 -22.62 -23.83
C ARG A 301 23.55 -21.17 -24.31
N VAL A 302 22.55 -20.33 -24.12
CA VAL A 302 22.55 -18.91 -24.52
C VAL A 302 22.53 -18.05 -23.27
N PRO A 303 23.48 -17.15 -23.09
CA PRO A 303 23.43 -16.17 -22.02
C PRO A 303 22.31 -15.16 -22.29
N VAL A 304 21.55 -14.81 -21.25
CA VAL A 304 20.40 -13.90 -21.37
C VAL A 304 20.45 -12.83 -20.30
N LYS A 305 19.92 -11.66 -20.63
CA LYS A 305 19.56 -10.65 -19.63
C LYS A 305 18.08 -10.76 -19.33
N ILE A 306 17.77 -10.80 -18.05
CA ILE A 306 16.39 -10.88 -17.58
C ILE A 306 15.89 -9.49 -17.17
N GLY A 307 14.61 -9.26 -17.35
CA GLY A 307 13.90 -8.06 -16.89
C GLY A 307 12.98 -8.38 -15.71
N GLY A 308 11.71 -7.97 -15.81
CA GLY A 308 10.71 -8.20 -14.81
C GLY A 308 10.27 -9.66 -14.72
N ARG A 309 9.55 -9.99 -13.62
CA ARG A 309 9.00 -11.32 -13.36
C ARG A 309 7.53 -11.22 -13.04
N ILE A 310 6.75 -12.17 -13.52
CA ILE A 310 5.38 -12.43 -13.10
C ILE A 310 5.27 -13.90 -12.70
N PRO A 311 4.23 -14.34 -11.99
CA PRO A 311 4.10 -15.72 -11.57
C PRO A 311 4.28 -16.71 -12.75
N GLY A 312 5.28 -17.59 -12.64
CA GLY A 312 5.62 -18.63 -13.63
C GLY A 312 6.35 -18.14 -14.89
N ARG A 313 6.57 -16.84 -15.09
CA ARG A 313 7.24 -16.30 -16.29
C ARG A 313 8.25 -15.20 -15.97
N VAL A 314 9.31 -15.14 -16.80
CA VAL A 314 10.38 -14.15 -16.70
C VAL A 314 10.53 -13.43 -18.04
N GLU A 315 10.66 -12.11 -18.00
CA GLU A 315 11.00 -11.31 -19.16
C GLU A 315 12.48 -11.49 -19.53
N VAL A 316 12.74 -11.73 -20.82
CA VAL A 316 14.09 -11.75 -21.38
C VAL A 316 14.25 -10.48 -22.24
N THR A 317 15.22 -9.65 -21.85
CA THR A 317 15.49 -8.38 -22.55
C THR A 317 16.56 -8.49 -23.62
N GLU A 318 17.48 -9.44 -23.49
CA GLU A 318 18.54 -9.69 -24.49
C GLU A 318 18.86 -11.20 -24.54
N GLY A 319 19.23 -11.69 -25.71
CA GLY A 319 19.72 -13.05 -25.92
C GLY A 319 18.77 -14.01 -26.61
N LEU A 320 17.51 -13.62 -26.83
CA LEU A 320 16.51 -14.42 -27.57
C LEU A 320 15.78 -13.57 -28.61
N GLU A 321 15.23 -14.22 -29.61
CA GLU A 321 14.37 -13.64 -30.64
C GLU A 321 12.97 -14.23 -30.57
N PRO A 322 11.92 -13.52 -31.04
CA PRO A 322 10.59 -14.08 -31.15
C PRO A 322 10.57 -15.31 -32.03
N GLY A 323 9.94 -16.40 -31.53
CA GLY A 323 9.88 -17.67 -32.25
C GLY A 323 10.99 -18.65 -31.88
N ASP A 324 12.00 -18.26 -31.14
CA ASP A 324 13.00 -19.19 -30.59
C ASP A 324 12.33 -20.25 -29.73
N LYS A 325 12.86 -21.47 -29.77
CA LYS A 325 12.40 -22.58 -28.91
C LYS A 325 13.37 -22.72 -27.73
N VAL A 326 12.86 -22.62 -26.54
CA VAL A 326 13.64 -22.82 -25.30
C VAL A 326 13.22 -24.08 -24.58
N VAL A 327 14.18 -24.74 -23.96
CA VAL A 327 13.91 -25.92 -23.15
C VAL A 327 13.20 -25.52 -21.89
N ARG A 328 12.01 -26.08 -21.64
CA ARG A 328 11.24 -25.86 -20.39
C ARG A 328 11.66 -26.86 -19.34
N ASP A 329 11.48 -28.17 -19.64
CA ASP A 329 11.81 -29.24 -18.71
C ASP A 329 13.03 -30.02 -19.17
N GLY A 330 13.72 -30.66 -18.21
CA GLY A 330 14.94 -31.41 -18.49
C GLY A 330 16.23 -30.57 -18.45
N VAL A 331 16.12 -29.24 -18.19
CA VAL A 331 17.26 -28.32 -18.14
C VAL A 331 18.37 -28.74 -17.16
N GLY A 332 18.01 -29.41 -16.04
CA GLY A 332 18.97 -29.89 -15.03
C GLY A 332 19.86 -31.05 -15.51
N MET A 333 19.45 -31.75 -16.57
CA MET A 333 20.23 -32.86 -17.16
C MET A 333 21.20 -32.40 -18.25
N LEU A 334 21.03 -31.14 -18.71
CA LEU A 334 21.87 -30.57 -19.75
C LEU A 334 23.19 -30.04 -19.15
N SER A 335 24.29 -30.24 -19.84
CA SER A 335 25.62 -29.85 -19.36
C SER A 335 26.53 -29.42 -20.51
N GLY A 336 27.51 -28.57 -20.22
CA GLY A 336 28.40 -28.01 -21.25
C GLY A 336 27.81 -26.76 -21.90
N ASP A 337 28.20 -26.51 -23.16
CA ASP A 337 27.69 -25.36 -23.94
C ASP A 337 26.68 -25.81 -25.01
N ALA A 338 26.65 -27.12 -25.31
CA ALA A 338 25.69 -27.75 -26.19
C ALA A 338 25.45 -29.19 -25.75
N ALA A 339 24.24 -29.69 -25.93
CA ALA A 339 23.83 -31.06 -25.61
C ALA A 339 22.85 -31.58 -26.64
N ALA A 340 22.99 -32.87 -27.05
CA ALA A 340 22.02 -33.53 -27.90
C ALA A 340 20.73 -33.78 -27.08
N VAL A 341 19.57 -33.51 -27.67
CA VAL A 341 18.27 -33.60 -26.99
C VAL A 341 17.26 -34.34 -27.89
N ILE A 342 16.27 -34.93 -27.25
CA ILE A 342 15.06 -35.44 -27.92
C ILE A 342 13.89 -34.64 -27.34
N VAL A 343 13.15 -33.98 -28.21
CA VAL A 343 11.94 -33.24 -27.81
C VAL A 343 10.84 -34.26 -27.56
N VAL A 344 10.29 -34.21 -26.35
CA VAL A 344 9.12 -34.98 -25.94
C VAL A 344 7.95 -34.00 -25.89
N GLU A 345 6.86 -34.32 -26.57
CA GLU A 345 5.62 -33.56 -26.45
C GLU A 345 4.96 -33.86 -25.10
N ASP A 346 4.37 -32.82 -24.46
CA ASP A 346 3.60 -32.92 -23.21
C ASP A 346 2.29 -33.66 -23.40
#